data_1ecc2c63ebe2d4add46cdec4ade3c662
#
_entry.id   1ecc2c63ebe2d4add46cdec4ade3c662
#
_cell.length_a   1.000
_cell.length_b   1.000
_cell.length_c   1.000
_cell.angle_alpha   90.00
_cell.angle_beta   90.00
_cell.angle_gamma   90.00
#
_symmetry.space_group_name_H-M   'P 1'
#
loop_
_entity.id
_entity.type
_entity.pdbx_description
1 polymer ?
#
loop_
_entity_poly.entity_id
_entity_poly.type
_entity_poly.pdbx_seq_one_letter_code
_entity_poly.pdbx_strand_id
1 'polypeptide(L)'
;MEKINHGRDVIINDCYNASYETMISGLDYFYKSNYKNKVVVLGDILEQGRLSKKIHMNIAKYIVKNNLDFQEIHLVGREMKNVYNYLNKKKYNVFYYPTVDDINIDVLKNKCVYLKASNGIGLNKLIKTP
;
A
#
# COMPACT_ATOMS: atom_id res chain seq x y z
N MET A 1 -5.85 11.64 6.74
CA MET A 1 -4.72 11.48 5.78
C MET A 1 -3.66 12.51 6.10
N GLU A 2 -2.44 12.08 6.28
CA GLU A 2 -1.35 12.95 6.69
C GLU A 2 -0.31 13.03 5.58
N LYS A 3 0.12 14.24 5.23
CA LYS A 3 1.15 14.45 4.20
C LYS A 3 2.44 14.91 4.86
N ILE A 4 3.51 14.20 4.60
CA ILE A 4 4.83 14.50 5.16
C ILE A 4 5.80 14.73 3.99
N ASN A 5 6.43 15.90 3.98
CA ASN A 5 7.46 16.22 3.00
C ASN A 5 8.83 16.04 3.65
N HIS A 6 9.71 15.34 2.96
CA HIS A 6 11.04 15.02 3.48
C HIS A 6 12.05 15.17 2.35
N GLY A 7 12.49 16.39 2.12
CA GLY A 7 13.33 16.71 0.98
C GLY A 7 12.55 16.48 -0.31
N ARG A 8 13.03 15.55 -1.16
CA ARG A 8 12.34 15.17 -2.39
C ARG A 8 11.27 14.10 -2.15
N ASP A 9 11.22 13.55 -0.93
CA ASP A 9 10.28 12.49 -0.61
C ASP A 9 8.97 13.11 -0.17
N VAL A 10 7.87 12.55 -0.67
CA VAL A 10 6.54 12.89 -0.22
C VAL A 10 5.91 11.60 0.29
N ILE A 11 5.48 11.61 1.54
CA ILE A 11 4.82 10.46 2.15
C ILE A 11 3.42 10.87 2.57
N ILE A 12 2.43 10.17 2.04
CA ILE A 12 1.03 10.36 2.43
C ILE A 12 0.66 9.21 3.34
N ASN A 13 0.57 9.49 4.63
CA ASN A 13 0.27 8.48 5.64
C ASN A 13 -1.24 8.41 5.87
N ASP A 14 -1.83 7.28 5.50
CA ASP A 14 -3.25 7.03 5.68
C ASP A 14 -3.45 5.72 6.47
N CYS A 15 -2.61 5.48 7.47
CA CYS A 15 -2.59 4.24 8.25
C CYS A 15 -3.39 4.36 9.54
N TYR A 16 -4.44 5.14 9.54
CA TYR A 16 -5.25 5.34 10.74
C TYR A 16 -6.30 4.24 10.88
N ASN A 17 -7.04 4.00 9.81
CA ASN A 17 -8.09 2.99 9.80
C ASN A 17 -8.25 2.49 8.37
N ALA A 18 -8.32 1.18 8.20
CA ALA A 18 -8.39 0.59 6.88
C ALA A 18 -9.60 -0.33 6.75
N SER A 19 -10.32 -0.16 5.66
CA SER A 19 -11.37 -1.03 5.19
C SER A 19 -11.21 -1.19 3.69
N TYR A 20 -11.97 -2.11 3.10
CA TYR A 20 -11.97 -2.24 1.64
C TYR A 20 -12.30 -0.89 0.99
N GLU A 21 -13.39 -0.26 1.44
CA GLU A 21 -13.88 0.98 0.84
C GLU A 21 -12.88 2.12 0.97
N THR A 22 -12.28 2.29 2.14
CA THR A 22 -11.31 3.38 2.35
C THR A 22 -10.03 3.13 1.60
N MET A 23 -9.61 1.87 1.47
CA MET A 23 -8.40 1.54 0.70
C MET A 23 -8.61 1.83 -0.78
N ILE A 24 -9.74 1.42 -1.35
CA ILE A 24 -10.07 1.70 -2.75
C ILE A 24 -10.14 3.20 -3.01
N SER A 25 -10.84 3.93 -2.14
CA SER A 25 -10.94 5.39 -2.27
C SER A 25 -9.58 6.07 -2.22
N GLY A 26 -8.73 5.62 -1.31
CA GLY A 26 -7.38 6.17 -1.17
C GLY A 26 -6.52 5.89 -2.39
N LEU A 27 -6.58 4.67 -2.92
CA LEU A 27 -5.85 4.31 -4.12
C LEU A 27 -6.29 5.15 -5.32
N ASP A 28 -7.59 5.33 -5.52
CA ASP A 28 -8.12 6.15 -6.60
C ASP A 28 -7.66 7.60 -6.48
N TYR A 29 -7.80 8.16 -5.29
CA TYR A 29 -7.40 9.54 -5.03
C TYR A 29 -5.92 9.73 -5.34
N PHE A 30 -5.09 8.83 -4.83
CA PHE A 30 -3.65 8.93 -5.03
C PHE A 30 -3.27 8.74 -6.50
N TYR A 31 -3.89 7.78 -7.16
CA TYR A 31 -3.58 7.50 -8.57
C TYR A 31 -3.91 8.71 -9.45
N LYS A 32 -5.02 9.40 -9.17
CA LYS A 32 -5.46 10.57 -9.94
C LYS A 32 -4.72 11.85 -9.57
N SER A 33 -3.91 11.83 -8.52
CA SER A 33 -3.15 13.00 -8.10
C SER A 33 -2.06 13.36 -9.10
N ASN A 34 -1.56 14.58 -9.01
CA ASN A 34 -0.53 15.09 -9.91
C ASN A 34 0.90 14.74 -9.47
N TYR A 35 1.04 13.93 -8.42
CA TYR A 35 2.37 13.50 -8.00
C TYR A 35 3.03 12.63 -9.06
N LYS A 36 4.35 12.67 -9.11
CA LYS A 36 5.16 11.81 -9.96
C LYS A 36 5.80 10.72 -9.13
N ASN A 37 6.22 9.64 -9.79
CA ASN A 37 6.88 8.51 -9.14
C ASN A 37 6.04 7.95 -8.00
N LYS A 38 4.79 7.64 -8.30
CA LYS A 38 3.83 7.17 -7.30
C LYS A 38 4.09 5.73 -6.92
N VAL A 39 4.30 5.52 -5.63
CA VAL A 39 4.52 4.20 -5.03
C VAL A 39 3.50 4.01 -3.93
N VAL A 40 2.92 2.82 -3.84
CA VAL A 40 2.00 2.51 -2.73
C VAL A 40 2.59 1.43 -1.86
N VAL A 41 2.38 1.56 -0.55
CA VAL A 41 2.68 0.54 0.43
C VAL A 41 1.37 0.19 1.12
N LEU A 42 0.87 -1.00 0.86
CA LEU A 42 -0.42 -1.45 1.37
C LEU A 42 -0.19 -2.59 2.35
N GLY A 43 -0.79 -2.48 3.53
CA GLY A 43 -0.73 -3.54 4.51
C GLY A 43 -2.11 -4.14 4.77
N ASP A 44 -2.11 -5.23 5.54
CA ASP A 44 -3.33 -5.97 5.82
C ASP A 44 -4.43 -5.10 6.41
N ILE A 45 -5.66 -5.40 6.02
CA ILE A 45 -6.85 -4.93 6.70
C ILE A 45 -7.16 -5.99 7.76
N LEU A 46 -6.99 -5.64 9.04
CA LEU A 46 -7.13 -6.58 10.14
C LEU A 46 -8.61 -6.80 10.51
N GLU A 47 -8.85 -7.86 11.27
CA GLU A 47 -10.14 -8.16 11.88
C GLU A 47 -11.29 -8.40 10.89
N GLN A 48 -10.97 -8.97 9.73
CA GLN A 48 -11.98 -9.29 8.71
C GLN A 48 -12.50 -10.72 8.81
N GLY A 49 -11.95 -11.52 9.71
CA GLY A 49 -12.39 -12.90 9.94
C GLY A 49 -12.26 -13.74 8.67
N ARG A 50 -13.23 -14.60 8.43
CA ARG A 50 -13.23 -15.51 7.27
C ARG A 50 -13.43 -14.80 5.95
N LEU A 51 -13.85 -13.54 5.94
CA LEU A 51 -13.99 -12.76 4.72
C LEU A 51 -12.68 -12.11 4.29
N SER A 52 -11.64 -12.22 5.10
CA SER A 52 -10.37 -11.53 4.85
C SER A 52 -9.78 -11.82 3.48
N LYS A 53 -9.72 -13.10 3.10
CA LYS A 53 -9.15 -13.47 1.81
C LYS A 53 -9.92 -12.83 0.65
N LYS A 54 -11.25 -12.88 0.72
CA LYS A 54 -12.11 -12.29 -0.32
C LYS A 54 -11.93 -10.79 -0.41
N ILE A 55 -11.89 -10.13 0.74
CA ILE A 55 -11.75 -8.67 0.81
C ILE A 55 -10.41 -8.24 0.20
N HIS A 56 -9.33 -8.90 0.59
CA HIS A 56 -8.01 -8.57 0.06
C HIS A 56 -7.92 -8.87 -1.44
N MET A 57 -8.47 -9.99 -1.89
CA MET A 57 -8.48 -10.30 -3.32
C MET A 57 -9.30 -9.29 -4.13
N ASN A 58 -10.36 -8.76 -3.55
CA ASN A 58 -11.15 -7.73 -4.22
C ASN A 58 -10.34 -6.45 -4.42
N ILE A 59 -9.41 -6.15 -3.52
CA ILE A 59 -8.48 -5.02 -3.70
C ILE A 59 -7.59 -5.27 -4.92
N ALA A 60 -7.02 -6.47 -5.02
CA ALA A 60 -6.17 -6.83 -6.16
C ALA A 60 -6.95 -6.73 -7.48
N LYS A 61 -8.16 -7.26 -7.49
CA LYS A 61 -9.02 -7.21 -8.68
C LYS A 61 -9.38 -5.78 -9.07
N TYR A 62 -9.59 -4.93 -8.08
CA TYR A 62 -9.88 -3.52 -8.34
C TYR A 62 -8.69 -2.83 -9.02
N ILE A 63 -7.49 -3.07 -8.53
CA ILE A 63 -6.27 -2.51 -9.12
C ILE A 63 -6.15 -2.90 -10.60
N VAL A 64 -6.37 -4.17 -10.90
CA VAL A 64 -6.26 -4.67 -12.28
C VAL A 64 -7.38 -4.12 -13.16
N LYS A 65 -8.61 -4.17 -12.67
CA LYS A 65 -9.79 -3.72 -13.43
C LYS A 65 -9.69 -2.25 -13.82
N ASN A 66 -9.13 -1.44 -12.95
CA ASN A 66 -9.04 0.01 -13.15
C ASN A 66 -7.67 0.46 -13.67
N ASN A 67 -6.81 -0.48 -13.99
CA ASN A 67 -5.47 -0.22 -14.56
C ASN A 67 -4.66 0.76 -13.70
N LEU A 68 -4.64 0.54 -12.39
CA LEU A 68 -3.90 1.40 -11.48
C LEU A 68 -2.42 1.00 -11.53
N ASP A 69 -1.70 1.47 -12.53
CA ASP A 69 -0.31 1.11 -12.77
C ASP A 69 0.66 2.01 -12.03
N PHE A 70 0.63 1.93 -10.70
CA PHE A 70 1.63 2.61 -9.88
C PHE A 70 3.04 2.17 -10.26
N GLN A 71 4.02 3.03 -10.05
CA GLN A 71 5.42 2.70 -10.35
C GLN A 71 5.88 1.45 -9.60
N GLU A 72 5.50 1.34 -8.32
CA GLU A 72 5.76 0.18 -7.48
C GLU A 72 4.60 -0.03 -6.53
N ILE A 73 4.31 -1.29 -6.23
CA ILE A 73 3.32 -1.67 -5.22
C ILE A 73 4.03 -2.56 -4.21
N HIS A 74 4.12 -2.11 -2.98
CA HIS A 74 4.72 -2.85 -1.87
C HIS A 74 3.62 -3.35 -0.96
N LEU A 75 3.60 -4.65 -0.70
CA LEU A 75 2.53 -5.30 0.04
C LEU A 75 3.10 -5.91 1.31
N VAL A 76 2.48 -5.61 2.45
CA VAL A 76 2.98 -5.98 3.77
C VAL A 76 1.94 -6.74 4.54
N GLY A 77 2.29 -7.92 5.01
CA GLY A 77 1.46 -8.69 5.92
C GLY A 77 1.00 -10.01 5.35
N ARG A 78 0.49 -10.84 6.25
CA ARG A 78 0.08 -12.20 5.92
C ARG A 78 -1.01 -12.24 4.85
N GLU A 79 -2.02 -11.37 4.98
CA GLU A 79 -3.17 -11.37 4.07
C GLU A 79 -2.80 -10.82 2.70
N MET A 80 -1.83 -9.93 2.64
CA MET A 80 -1.38 -9.33 1.38
C MET A 80 -0.59 -10.29 0.50
N LYS A 81 -0.21 -11.46 1.01
CA LYS A 81 0.50 -12.44 0.19
C LYS A 81 -0.32 -12.89 -1.01
N ASN A 82 -1.64 -13.10 -0.81
CA ASN A 82 -2.53 -13.48 -1.90
C ASN A 82 -2.67 -12.37 -2.93
N VAL A 83 -2.69 -11.14 -2.48
CA VAL A 83 -2.74 -9.97 -3.35
C VAL A 83 -1.46 -9.92 -4.21
N TYR A 84 -0.31 -10.13 -3.56
CA TYR A 84 0.97 -10.19 -4.26
C TYR A 84 0.96 -11.25 -5.36
N ASN A 85 0.51 -12.46 -5.03
CA ASN A 85 0.50 -13.56 -6.00
C ASN A 85 -0.36 -13.21 -7.21
N TYR A 86 -1.51 -12.61 -6.98
CA TYR A 86 -2.42 -12.22 -8.06
C TYR A 86 -1.80 -11.13 -8.95
N LEU A 87 -1.30 -10.06 -8.34
CA LEU A 87 -0.73 -8.94 -9.09
C LEU A 87 0.56 -9.33 -9.81
N ASN A 88 1.35 -10.21 -9.20
CA ASN A 88 2.58 -10.68 -9.81
C ASN A 88 2.29 -11.48 -11.10
N LYS A 89 1.24 -12.29 -11.09
CA LYS A 89 0.81 -13.02 -12.28
C LYS A 89 0.32 -12.08 -13.37
N LYS A 90 -0.23 -10.94 -13.01
CA LYS A 90 -0.68 -9.92 -13.94
C LYS A 90 0.45 -8.97 -14.37
N LYS A 91 1.68 -9.28 -13.95
CA LYS A 91 2.90 -8.56 -14.35
C LYS A 91 2.99 -7.12 -13.82
N TYR A 92 2.34 -6.86 -12.69
CA TYR A 92 2.53 -5.61 -11.98
C TYR A 92 3.90 -5.59 -11.31
N ASN A 93 4.45 -4.40 -11.13
CA ASN A 93 5.72 -4.23 -10.41
C ASN A 93 5.43 -4.28 -8.91
N VAL A 94 5.40 -5.46 -8.33
CA VAL A 94 4.91 -5.69 -6.97
C VAL A 94 5.96 -6.42 -6.14
N PHE A 95 6.03 -6.04 -4.86
CA PHE A 95 6.97 -6.58 -3.88
C PHE A 95 6.20 -6.99 -2.63
N TYR A 96 6.62 -8.06 -1.99
CA TYR A 96 5.95 -8.60 -0.81
C TYR A 96 6.89 -8.66 0.39
N TYR A 97 6.38 -8.31 1.56
CA TYR A 97 7.09 -8.34 2.83
C TYR A 97 6.19 -8.97 3.89
N PRO A 98 6.66 -10.00 4.61
CA PRO A 98 5.87 -10.58 5.70
C PRO A 98 5.52 -9.56 6.79
N THR A 99 6.46 -8.68 7.13
CA THR A 99 6.24 -7.62 8.12
C THR A 99 6.84 -6.31 7.64
N VAL A 100 6.45 -5.21 8.29
CA VAL A 100 6.98 -3.89 7.96
C VAL A 100 8.50 -3.82 8.20
N ASP A 101 9.01 -4.59 9.14
CA ASP A 101 10.44 -4.59 9.46
C ASP A 101 11.30 -5.16 8.33
N ASP A 102 10.68 -5.87 7.39
CA ASP A 102 11.39 -6.44 6.25
C ASP A 102 11.60 -5.43 5.12
N ILE A 103 11.01 -4.26 5.21
CA ILE A 103 11.15 -3.22 4.18
C ILE A 103 12.40 -2.40 4.44
N ASN A 104 13.28 -2.32 3.44
CA ASN A 104 14.36 -1.35 3.48
C ASN A 104 13.80 0.01 3.06
N ILE A 105 13.78 0.96 3.99
CA ILE A 105 13.20 2.28 3.75
C ILE A 105 13.84 3.00 2.56
N ASP A 106 15.06 2.63 2.20
CA ASP A 106 15.75 3.27 1.08
C ASP A 106 15.03 3.05 -0.25
N VAL A 107 14.21 2.00 -0.37
CA VAL A 107 13.45 1.76 -1.61
C VAL A 107 12.38 2.82 -1.83
N LEU A 108 12.04 3.59 -0.79
CA LEU A 108 11.00 4.62 -0.85
C LEU A 108 11.57 6.02 -1.10
N LYS A 109 12.88 6.17 -1.20
CA LYS A 109 13.51 7.49 -1.39
C LYS A 109 13.23 8.05 -2.78
N ASN A 110 13.08 9.35 -2.84
CA ASN A 110 12.85 10.12 -4.09
C ASN A 110 11.55 9.72 -4.80
N LYS A 111 10.56 9.30 -4.03
CA LYS A 111 9.28 8.85 -4.55
C LYS A 111 8.15 9.53 -3.79
N CYS A 112 6.96 9.51 -4.38
CA CYS A 112 5.75 9.88 -3.68
C CYS A 112 5.09 8.58 -3.20
N VAL A 113 5.00 8.40 -1.90
CA VAL A 113 4.58 7.15 -1.28
C VAL A 113 3.24 7.33 -0.57
N TYR A 114 2.30 6.46 -0.87
CA TYR A 114 1.01 6.38 -0.18
C TYR A 114 1.02 5.13 0.71
N LEU A 115 0.82 5.33 2.01
CA LEU A 115 0.79 4.25 3.01
C LEU A 115 -0.65 4.01 3.46
N LYS A 116 -1.14 2.78 3.34
CA LYS A 116 -2.48 2.42 3.82
C LYS A 116 -2.50 1.01 4.38
N ALA A 117 -2.91 0.87 5.64
CA ALA A 117 -3.10 -0.42 6.31
C ALA A 117 -3.83 -0.19 7.61
N SER A 118 -4.29 -1.28 8.23
CA SER A 118 -4.74 -1.22 9.62
C SER A 118 -3.58 -0.79 10.51
N ASN A 119 -3.88 -0.06 11.56
CA ASN A 119 -2.86 0.51 12.44
C ASN A 119 -1.95 -0.57 13.04
N GLY A 120 -2.49 -1.74 13.36
CA GLY A 120 -1.71 -2.83 13.93
C GLY A 120 -0.61 -3.39 13.03
N ILE A 121 -0.62 -3.08 11.73
CA ILE A 121 0.44 -3.53 10.82
C ILE A 121 1.73 -2.73 11.03
N GLY A 122 1.61 -1.49 11.53
CA GLY A 122 2.79 -0.72 11.92
C GLY A 122 3.49 0.01 10.79
N LEU A 123 2.80 0.32 9.70
CA LEU A 123 3.42 1.07 8.60
C LEU A 123 3.95 2.43 9.04
N ASN A 124 3.47 2.96 10.17
CA ASN A 124 3.97 4.20 10.73
C ASN A 124 5.48 4.16 11.01
N LYS A 125 6.04 2.98 11.19
CA LYS A 125 7.49 2.82 11.39
C LYS A 125 8.29 3.34 10.20
N LEU A 126 7.68 3.35 9.01
CA LEU A 126 8.36 3.78 7.79
C LEU A 126 8.55 5.30 7.73
N ILE A 127 7.83 6.05 8.54
CA ILE A 127 7.93 7.52 8.57
C ILE A 127 8.70 8.05 9.77
N LYS A 128 9.09 7.18 10.68
CA LYS A 128 9.92 7.61 11.81
C LYS A 128 11.32 7.88 11.31
N THR A 129 11.73 9.14 11.39
CA THR A 129 13.11 9.51 11.10
C THR A 129 13.93 9.45 12.37
N PRO A 130 15.20 9.07 12.27
CA PRO A 130 16.10 9.14 13.40
C PRO A 130 16.32 10.59 13.81
#